data_f2ee27dc82bc76250d94984ded1953c4
#
_entry.id   f2ee27dc82bc76250d94984ded1953c4
#
_cell.length_a   1.000
_cell.length_b   1.000
_cell.length_c   1.000
_cell.angle_alpha   90.00
_cell.angle_beta   90.00
_cell.angle_gamma   90.00
#
_symmetry.space_group_name_H-M   'P 1'
#
loop_
_entity.id
_entity.type
_entity.pdbx_description
1 polymer ?
#
loop_
_entity_poly.entity_id
_entity_poly.type
_entity_poly.pdbx_seq_one_letter_code
_entity_poly.pdbx_strand_id
1 'polypeptide(L)'
;MKKIGILGGISHYTTIEYYNRLMDLYKSQYCTIDYPEIIIYSLSHGLFKEYEDNQQIDKYVDYISYGIEKLINAGAEVIALAANSPHRVFDILQNKFETPIVSAVESVLKESQRLHIKNGLLLGIKFTMQSAFYQERFRLEGIDLITPNIEEQDIVNDIIFNKLINGQDIDSDSKSHILKIISNYSVDGIILGCMRLPVFFNKQTAIELNLVNTLDLHVEAILEEAKRKNQFQSNISTQ
;
A
#
# COMPACT_ATOMS: atom_id res chain seq x y z
N MET A 1 -20.77 9.28 -3.44
CA MET A 1 -19.35 8.86 -3.39
C MET A 1 -19.17 7.76 -4.42
N LYS A 2 -17.99 7.65 -5.06
CA LYS A 2 -17.65 6.56 -5.98
C LYS A 2 -17.61 5.22 -5.23
N LYS A 3 -18.00 4.14 -5.91
CA LYS A 3 -17.87 2.77 -5.37
C LYS A 3 -16.41 2.33 -5.39
N ILE A 4 -15.92 1.85 -4.26
CA ILE A 4 -14.52 1.47 -4.08
C ILE A 4 -14.33 0.00 -4.44
N GLY A 5 -13.44 -0.31 -5.37
CA GLY A 5 -12.99 -1.66 -5.66
C GLY A 5 -11.67 -1.97 -4.97
N ILE A 6 -11.63 -3.00 -4.14
CA ILE A 6 -10.41 -3.48 -3.48
C ILE A 6 -9.94 -4.75 -4.17
N LEU A 7 -8.79 -4.70 -4.84
CA LEU A 7 -8.10 -5.90 -5.33
C LEU A 7 -7.25 -6.47 -4.19
N GLY A 8 -7.74 -7.53 -3.59
CA GLY A 8 -7.14 -8.22 -2.44
C GLY A 8 -6.63 -9.61 -2.76
N GLY A 9 -6.42 -10.44 -1.72
CA GLY A 9 -6.00 -11.84 -1.84
C GLY A 9 -4.49 -12.05 -1.94
N ILE A 10 -3.70 -10.99 -2.12
CA ILE A 10 -2.23 -11.04 -2.06
C ILE A 10 -1.78 -11.32 -0.63
N SER A 11 -2.47 -10.71 0.33
CA SER A 11 -2.55 -11.14 1.73
C SER A 11 -3.99 -10.94 2.18
N HIS A 12 -4.63 -12.00 2.66
CA HIS A 12 -6.01 -11.89 3.15
C HIS A 12 -6.11 -11.00 4.39
N TYR A 13 -5.11 -11.03 5.28
CA TYR A 13 -5.06 -10.13 6.44
C TYR A 13 -5.01 -8.67 6.01
N THR A 14 -4.15 -8.33 5.05
CA THR A 14 -4.07 -6.96 4.53
C THR A 14 -5.38 -6.54 3.86
N THR A 15 -6.04 -7.45 3.13
CA THR A 15 -7.34 -7.17 2.50
C THR A 15 -8.41 -6.81 3.53
N ILE A 16 -8.48 -7.55 4.63
CA ILE A 16 -9.40 -7.28 5.75
C ILE A 16 -9.03 -5.95 6.42
N GLU A 17 -7.74 -5.68 6.61
CA GLU A 17 -7.26 -4.43 7.21
C GLU A 17 -7.65 -3.21 6.37
N TYR A 18 -7.56 -3.28 5.03
CA TYR A 18 -8.05 -2.22 4.15
C TYR A 18 -9.52 -1.93 4.35
N TYR A 19 -10.34 -2.98 4.39
CA TYR A 19 -11.76 -2.83 4.62
C TYR A 19 -12.05 -2.16 5.97
N ASN A 20 -11.45 -2.66 7.04
CA ASN A 20 -11.65 -2.12 8.39
C ASN A 20 -11.20 -0.65 8.46
N ARG A 21 -10.01 -0.32 7.95
CA ARG A 21 -9.47 1.04 7.97
C ARG A 21 -10.31 2.03 7.16
N LEU A 22 -10.82 1.61 6.01
CA LEU A 22 -11.75 2.44 5.22
C LEU A 22 -13.02 2.73 6.00
N MET A 23 -13.60 1.72 6.67
CA MET A 23 -14.79 1.89 7.50
C MET A 23 -14.56 2.79 8.71
N ASP A 24 -13.46 2.57 9.43
CA ASP A 24 -13.10 3.36 10.61
C ASP A 24 -12.81 4.81 10.24
N LEU A 25 -12.06 5.05 9.16
CA LEU A 25 -11.77 6.38 8.66
C LEU A 25 -13.04 7.10 8.22
N TYR A 26 -13.92 6.41 7.48
CA TYR A 26 -15.19 6.98 7.05
C TYR A 26 -16.05 7.39 8.23
N LYS A 27 -16.21 6.50 9.22
CA LYS A 27 -16.96 6.80 10.46
C LYS A 27 -16.40 8.01 11.19
N SER A 28 -15.06 8.08 11.32
CA SER A 28 -14.42 9.19 12.02
C SER A 28 -14.65 10.56 11.36
N GLN A 29 -14.77 10.56 10.03
CA GLN A 29 -14.94 11.81 9.26
C GLN A 29 -16.40 12.26 9.15
N TYR A 30 -17.36 11.35 9.12
CA TYR A 30 -18.75 11.68 8.82
C TYR A 30 -19.71 11.52 10.00
N CYS A 31 -19.29 10.89 11.09
CA CYS A 31 -20.13 10.66 12.27
C CYS A 31 -21.53 10.09 11.92
N THR A 32 -21.60 9.22 10.91
CA THR A 32 -22.85 8.68 10.35
C THR A 32 -22.90 7.17 10.49
N ILE A 33 -24.10 6.60 10.39
CA ILE A 33 -24.32 5.15 10.30
C ILE A 33 -24.18 4.62 8.88
N ASP A 34 -24.00 5.53 7.91
CA ASP A 34 -23.83 5.18 6.49
C ASP A 34 -22.37 4.76 6.22
N TYR A 35 -22.18 3.95 5.19
CA TYR A 35 -20.88 3.41 4.79
C TYR A 35 -20.67 3.53 3.28
N PRO A 36 -19.41 3.63 2.81
CA PRO A 36 -19.13 3.58 1.40
C PRO A 36 -19.46 2.20 0.81
N GLU A 37 -19.95 2.16 -0.43
CA GLU A 37 -20.08 0.91 -1.16
C GLU A 37 -18.67 0.39 -1.51
N ILE A 38 -18.37 -0.85 -1.10
CA ILE A 38 -17.07 -1.50 -1.35
C ILE A 38 -17.28 -2.85 -2.02
N ILE A 39 -16.52 -3.09 -3.08
CA ILE A 39 -16.44 -4.37 -3.78
C ILE A 39 -15.04 -4.93 -3.55
N ILE A 40 -14.94 -6.17 -3.08
CA ILE A 40 -13.67 -6.84 -2.86
C ILE A 40 -13.56 -8.01 -3.84
N TYR A 41 -12.50 -8.00 -4.65
CA TYR A 41 -12.11 -9.16 -5.45
C TYR A 41 -10.80 -9.73 -4.93
N SER A 42 -10.86 -10.95 -4.42
CA SER A 42 -9.71 -11.62 -3.81
C SER A 42 -9.04 -12.54 -4.83
N LEU A 43 -7.80 -12.21 -5.21
CA LEU A 43 -6.97 -13.04 -6.07
C LEU A 43 -6.53 -14.33 -5.35
N SER A 44 -6.15 -15.35 -6.11
CA SER A 44 -5.44 -16.50 -5.55
C SER A 44 -4.01 -16.11 -5.21
N HIS A 45 -3.66 -16.18 -3.92
CA HIS A 45 -2.31 -15.89 -3.44
C HIS A 45 -1.25 -16.77 -4.13
N GLY A 46 -1.56 -18.07 -4.31
CA GLY A 46 -0.64 -19.01 -4.93
C GLY A 46 -0.25 -18.63 -6.37
N LEU A 47 -1.23 -18.28 -7.22
CA LEU A 47 -0.97 -17.86 -8.60
C LEU A 47 -0.24 -16.50 -8.64
N PHE A 48 -0.66 -15.55 -7.79
CA PHE A 48 0.01 -14.25 -7.70
C PHE A 48 1.48 -14.41 -7.35
N LYS A 49 1.77 -15.19 -6.30
CA LYS A 49 3.13 -15.44 -5.85
C LYS A 49 3.96 -16.22 -6.86
N GLU A 50 3.37 -17.21 -7.54
CA GLU A 50 4.04 -17.95 -8.62
C GLU A 50 4.55 -17.02 -9.72
N TYR A 51 3.72 -16.07 -10.18
CA TYR A 51 4.11 -15.13 -11.24
C TYR A 51 5.13 -14.11 -10.74
N GLU A 52 5.01 -13.66 -9.49
CA GLU A 52 5.94 -12.72 -8.86
C GLU A 52 7.33 -13.36 -8.66
N ASP A 53 7.41 -14.54 -8.05
CA ASP A 53 8.66 -15.24 -7.74
C ASP A 53 9.40 -15.69 -9.01
N ASN A 54 8.68 -16.14 -10.03
CA ASN A 54 9.24 -16.55 -11.32
C ASN A 54 9.50 -15.40 -12.28
N GLN A 55 9.29 -14.15 -11.84
CA GLN A 55 9.47 -12.93 -12.65
C GLN A 55 8.71 -12.96 -13.99
N GLN A 56 7.56 -13.63 -14.03
CA GLN A 56 6.69 -13.72 -15.21
C GLN A 56 5.85 -12.45 -15.33
N ILE A 57 6.51 -11.35 -15.69
CA ILE A 57 5.91 -10.01 -15.62
C ILE A 57 4.61 -9.87 -16.43
N ASP A 58 4.55 -10.46 -17.61
CA ASP A 58 3.36 -10.38 -18.46
C ASP A 58 2.17 -11.09 -17.80
N LYS A 59 2.37 -12.31 -17.28
CA LYS A 59 1.33 -13.05 -16.56
C LYS A 59 0.93 -12.36 -15.27
N TYR A 60 1.88 -11.75 -14.58
CA TYR A 60 1.64 -10.96 -13.38
C TYR A 60 0.72 -9.77 -13.67
N VAL A 61 1.04 -8.99 -14.72
CA VAL A 61 0.22 -7.87 -15.19
C VAL A 61 -1.16 -8.34 -15.62
N ASP A 62 -1.24 -9.41 -16.42
CA ASP A 62 -2.52 -9.93 -16.93
C ASP A 62 -3.41 -10.43 -15.79
N TYR A 63 -2.83 -11.09 -14.77
CA TYR A 63 -3.59 -11.59 -13.64
C TYR A 63 -4.13 -10.47 -12.74
N ILE A 64 -3.34 -9.42 -12.51
CA ILE A 64 -3.80 -8.23 -11.81
C ILE A 64 -4.88 -7.50 -12.62
N SER A 65 -4.65 -7.32 -13.94
CA SER A 65 -5.62 -6.69 -14.85
C SER A 65 -6.94 -7.43 -14.85
N TYR A 66 -6.93 -8.76 -14.90
CA TYR A 66 -8.13 -9.59 -14.80
C TYR A 66 -8.92 -9.29 -13.51
N GLY A 67 -8.25 -9.17 -12.36
CA GLY A 67 -8.90 -8.82 -11.10
C GLY A 67 -9.50 -7.41 -11.11
N ILE A 68 -8.80 -6.44 -11.70
CA ILE A 68 -9.29 -5.06 -11.88
C ILE A 68 -10.53 -5.03 -12.76
N GLU A 69 -10.53 -5.76 -13.88
CA GLU A 69 -11.69 -5.89 -14.77
C GLU A 69 -12.92 -6.45 -14.05
N LYS A 70 -12.74 -7.45 -13.16
CA LYS A 70 -13.84 -7.98 -12.34
C LYS A 70 -14.43 -6.93 -11.42
N LEU A 71 -13.60 -6.10 -10.81
CA LEU A 71 -14.05 -4.99 -9.96
C LEU A 71 -14.82 -3.94 -10.77
N ILE A 72 -14.30 -3.52 -11.92
CA ILE A 72 -14.93 -2.54 -12.80
C ILE A 72 -16.27 -3.08 -13.32
N ASN A 73 -16.32 -4.32 -13.76
CA ASN A 73 -17.56 -4.97 -14.23
C ASN A 73 -18.60 -5.14 -13.12
N ALA A 74 -18.18 -5.20 -11.85
CA ALA A 74 -19.06 -5.19 -10.69
C ALA A 74 -19.50 -3.78 -10.28
N GLY A 75 -19.01 -2.73 -10.96
CA GLY A 75 -19.41 -1.35 -10.75
C GLY A 75 -18.44 -0.52 -9.90
N ALA A 76 -17.21 -0.96 -9.68
CA ALA A 76 -16.20 -0.14 -9.02
C ALA A 76 -15.82 1.07 -9.88
N GLU A 77 -15.74 2.24 -9.26
CA GLU A 77 -15.45 3.54 -9.89
C GLU A 77 -14.07 4.09 -9.47
N VAL A 78 -13.43 3.44 -8.50
CA VAL A 78 -12.06 3.70 -8.04
C VAL A 78 -11.47 2.38 -7.57
N ILE A 79 -10.19 2.12 -7.89
CA ILE A 79 -9.52 0.85 -7.59
C ILE A 79 -8.41 1.06 -6.56
N ALA A 80 -8.35 0.17 -5.59
CA ALA A 80 -7.28 0.03 -4.61
C ALA A 80 -6.59 -1.33 -4.75
N LEU A 81 -5.26 -1.32 -4.86
CA LEU A 81 -4.46 -2.54 -4.82
C LEU A 81 -4.04 -2.78 -3.36
N ALA A 82 -4.62 -3.79 -2.70
CA ALA A 82 -4.42 -4.03 -1.27
C ALA A 82 -3.07 -4.71 -0.95
N ALA A 83 -2.01 -4.30 -1.62
CA ALA A 83 -0.62 -4.70 -1.37
C ALA A 83 0.35 -3.71 -2.01
N ASN A 84 1.61 -3.70 -1.56
CA ASN A 84 2.63 -2.83 -2.16
C ASN A 84 3.20 -3.39 -3.47
N SER A 85 3.47 -4.70 -3.54
CA SER A 85 4.18 -5.28 -4.69
C SER A 85 3.49 -5.07 -6.07
N PRO A 86 2.15 -5.01 -6.19
CA PRO A 86 1.51 -4.69 -7.48
C PRO A 86 1.83 -3.30 -8.01
N HIS A 87 2.24 -2.36 -7.14
CA HIS A 87 2.61 -1.01 -7.58
C HIS A 87 3.88 -0.96 -8.42
N ARG A 88 4.65 -2.05 -8.48
CA ARG A 88 5.77 -2.19 -9.44
C ARG A 88 5.33 -2.04 -10.90
N VAL A 89 4.10 -2.41 -11.20
CA VAL A 89 3.51 -2.34 -12.56
C VAL A 89 2.39 -1.30 -12.65
N PHE A 90 2.37 -0.36 -11.71
CA PHE A 90 1.30 0.65 -11.58
C PHE A 90 1.03 1.39 -12.88
N ASP A 91 2.05 1.93 -13.53
CA ASP A 91 1.91 2.72 -14.77
C ASP A 91 1.31 1.87 -15.91
N ILE A 92 1.71 0.61 -16.01
CA ILE A 92 1.15 -0.32 -17.00
C ILE A 92 -0.35 -0.54 -16.73
N LEU A 93 -0.72 -0.74 -15.46
CA LEU A 93 -2.11 -0.95 -15.06
C LEU A 93 -2.94 0.32 -15.28
N GLN A 94 -2.46 1.49 -14.82
CA GLN A 94 -3.21 2.73 -14.98
C GLN A 94 -3.40 3.12 -16.45
N ASN A 95 -2.44 2.80 -17.33
CA ASN A 95 -2.59 3.03 -18.77
C ASN A 95 -3.58 2.08 -19.46
N LYS A 96 -3.88 0.92 -18.85
CA LYS A 96 -4.88 -0.04 -19.36
C LYS A 96 -6.33 0.35 -19.01
N PHE A 97 -6.54 1.12 -17.93
CA PHE A 97 -7.87 1.39 -17.39
C PHE A 97 -8.13 2.87 -17.23
N GLU A 98 -9.32 3.32 -17.68
CA GLU A 98 -9.80 4.68 -17.44
C GLU A 98 -10.19 4.90 -15.97
N THR A 99 -10.61 3.82 -15.29
CA THR A 99 -10.95 3.86 -13.86
C THR A 99 -9.70 4.17 -13.06
N PRO A 100 -9.74 5.20 -12.20
CA PRO A 100 -8.56 5.58 -11.42
C PRO A 100 -8.13 4.46 -10.46
N ILE A 101 -6.85 4.14 -10.51
CA ILE A 101 -6.18 3.26 -9.56
C ILE A 101 -5.43 4.15 -8.58
N VAL A 102 -5.70 4.06 -7.29
CA VAL A 102 -5.01 4.87 -6.29
C VAL A 102 -3.62 4.30 -6.02
N SER A 103 -2.60 5.14 -6.12
CA SER A 103 -1.21 4.72 -5.89
C SER A 103 -0.81 4.84 -4.42
N ALA A 104 -0.42 3.73 -3.81
CA ALA A 104 0.17 3.72 -2.47
C ALA A 104 1.53 4.45 -2.48
N VAL A 105 2.32 4.33 -3.54
CA VAL A 105 3.62 5.00 -3.66
C VAL A 105 3.47 6.52 -3.67
N GLU A 106 2.52 7.05 -4.44
CA GLU A 106 2.24 8.49 -4.47
C GLU A 106 1.72 9.01 -3.12
N SER A 107 0.92 8.22 -2.42
CA SER A 107 0.41 8.59 -1.10
C SER A 107 1.55 8.72 -0.08
N VAL A 108 2.47 7.77 -0.10
CA VAL A 108 3.68 7.76 0.74
C VAL A 108 4.64 8.91 0.38
N LEU A 109 4.82 9.16 -0.92
CA LEU A 109 5.67 10.24 -1.41
C LEU A 109 5.18 11.62 -0.93
N LYS A 110 3.89 11.90 -1.06
CA LYS A 110 3.27 13.15 -0.58
C LYS A 110 3.50 13.38 0.91
N GLU A 111 3.33 12.35 1.71
CA GLU A 111 3.57 12.44 3.15
C GLU A 111 5.05 12.62 3.47
N SER A 112 5.93 11.93 2.76
CA SER A 112 7.38 12.10 2.91
C SER A 112 7.83 13.52 2.59
N GLN A 113 7.24 14.14 1.56
CA GLN A 113 7.47 15.55 1.23
C GLN A 113 6.95 16.49 2.34
N ARG A 114 5.75 16.21 2.88
CA ARG A 114 5.17 16.98 3.99
C ARG A 114 6.04 16.93 5.26
N LEU A 115 6.64 15.78 5.52
CA LEU A 115 7.56 15.56 6.64
C LEU A 115 8.99 16.05 6.35
N HIS A 116 9.23 16.62 5.15
CA HIS A 116 10.55 17.09 4.70
C HIS A 116 11.65 16.01 4.70
N ILE A 117 11.27 14.74 4.51
CA ILE A 117 12.22 13.63 4.38
C ILE A 117 13.05 13.84 3.12
N LYS A 118 14.37 13.79 3.24
CA LYS A 118 15.33 13.81 2.13
C LYS A 118 16.04 12.47 1.96
N ASN A 119 16.28 11.79 3.09
CA ASN A 119 16.88 10.47 3.12
C ASN A 119 15.96 9.56 3.92
N GLY A 120 15.35 8.57 3.29
CA GLY A 120 14.44 7.64 3.92
C GLY A 120 14.96 6.21 3.93
N LEU A 121 14.61 5.43 4.96
CA LEU A 121 14.84 3.98 4.99
C LEU A 121 13.56 3.25 4.61
N LEU A 122 13.58 2.48 3.52
CA LEU A 122 12.46 1.65 3.09
C LEU A 122 12.56 0.26 3.74
N LEU A 123 11.54 -0.09 4.53
CA LEU A 123 11.39 -1.42 5.13
C LEU A 123 10.18 -2.14 4.53
N GLY A 124 10.36 -3.38 4.09
CA GLY A 124 9.28 -4.17 3.50
C GLY A 124 9.68 -5.62 3.28
N ILE A 125 8.91 -6.34 2.48
CA ILE A 125 9.34 -7.64 1.99
C ILE A 125 10.56 -7.47 1.07
N LYS A 126 11.37 -8.50 0.95
CA LYS A 126 12.60 -8.46 0.12
C LYS A 126 12.32 -7.99 -1.30
N PHE A 127 11.22 -8.44 -1.90
CA PHE A 127 10.75 -7.97 -3.20
C PHE A 127 10.57 -6.45 -3.25
N THR A 128 9.91 -5.84 -2.26
CA THR A 128 9.68 -4.38 -2.22
C THR A 128 11.00 -3.62 -2.03
N MET A 129 11.89 -4.10 -1.16
CA MET A 129 13.17 -3.44 -0.89
C MET A 129 14.15 -3.52 -2.07
N GLN A 130 14.11 -4.59 -2.85
CA GLN A 130 14.99 -4.82 -4.00
C GLN A 130 14.41 -4.32 -5.33
N SER A 131 13.10 -4.06 -5.38
CA SER A 131 12.46 -3.51 -6.58
C SER A 131 12.60 -1.99 -6.58
N ALA A 132 12.99 -1.42 -7.72
CA ALA A 132 13.33 0.00 -7.82
C ALA A 132 12.13 0.96 -7.80
N PHE A 133 10.87 0.48 -7.83
CA PHE A 133 9.69 1.33 -8.08
C PHE A 133 9.44 2.41 -7.01
N TYR A 134 9.78 2.17 -5.74
CA TYR A 134 9.77 3.20 -4.71
C TYR A 134 10.93 4.18 -4.91
N GLN A 135 12.14 3.65 -5.00
CA GLN A 135 13.37 4.44 -5.09
C GLN A 135 13.40 5.34 -6.34
N GLU A 136 12.98 4.82 -7.49
CA GLU A 136 12.91 5.58 -8.74
C GLU A 136 11.92 6.73 -8.64
N ARG A 137 10.72 6.47 -8.12
CA ARG A 137 9.70 7.50 -7.99
C ARG A 137 10.10 8.61 -7.01
N PHE A 138 10.69 8.23 -5.88
CA PHE A 138 11.15 9.17 -4.85
C PHE A 138 12.33 10.01 -5.32
N ARG A 139 13.25 9.41 -6.05
CA ARG A 139 14.42 10.11 -6.62
C ARG A 139 14.02 11.22 -7.59
N LEU A 140 12.95 11.05 -8.36
CA LEU A 140 12.43 12.10 -9.24
C LEU A 140 12.00 13.36 -8.46
N GLU A 141 11.66 13.21 -7.20
CA GLU A 141 11.26 14.31 -6.30
C GLU A 141 12.38 14.74 -5.34
N GLY A 142 13.61 14.26 -5.58
CA GLY A 142 14.79 14.64 -4.80
C GLY A 142 14.82 14.01 -3.40
N ILE A 143 14.17 12.86 -3.21
CA ILE A 143 14.22 12.07 -1.98
C ILE A 143 15.01 10.80 -2.26
N ASP A 144 16.07 10.55 -1.48
CA ASP A 144 16.85 9.33 -1.57
C ASP A 144 16.26 8.26 -0.63
N LEU A 145 15.91 7.10 -1.19
CA LEU A 145 15.45 5.94 -0.41
C LEU A 145 16.52 4.87 -0.42
N ILE A 146 17.07 4.61 0.76
CA ILE A 146 17.95 3.47 1.00
C ILE A 146 17.17 2.29 1.56
N THR A 147 17.75 1.10 1.46
CA THR A 147 17.24 -0.12 2.07
C THR A 147 18.29 -0.73 2.98
N PRO A 148 17.92 -1.55 3.96
CA PRO A 148 18.89 -2.29 4.76
C PRO A 148 19.83 -3.13 3.89
N ASN A 149 20.98 -3.55 4.45
CA ASN A 149 21.86 -4.49 3.78
C ASN A 149 21.16 -5.85 3.58
N ILE A 150 21.76 -6.72 2.78
CA ILE A 150 21.13 -8.00 2.36
C ILE A 150 20.77 -8.88 3.55
N GLU A 151 21.64 -8.98 4.55
CA GLU A 151 21.40 -9.80 5.75
C GLU A 151 20.22 -9.23 6.57
N GLU A 152 20.18 -7.93 6.74
CA GLU A 152 19.09 -7.25 7.44
C GLU A 152 17.77 -7.35 6.66
N GLN A 153 17.81 -7.27 5.31
CA GLN A 153 16.64 -7.51 4.47
C GLN A 153 16.08 -8.92 4.67
N ASP A 154 16.96 -9.93 4.79
CA ASP A 154 16.53 -11.30 5.05
C ASP A 154 15.84 -11.41 6.41
N ILE A 155 16.36 -10.75 7.45
CA ILE A 155 15.72 -10.71 8.79
C ILE A 155 14.35 -10.04 8.72
N VAL A 156 14.24 -8.87 8.09
CA VAL A 156 12.96 -8.15 7.95
C VAL A 156 11.94 -8.99 7.18
N ASN A 157 12.37 -9.61 6.07
CA ASN A 157 11.53 -10.45 5.24
C ASN A 157 11.03 -11.69 6.00
N ASP A 158 11.91 -12.35 6.76
CA ASP A 158 11.56 -13.51 7.57
C ASP A 158 10.53 -13.16 8.66
N ILE A 159 10.73 -12.04 9.36
CA ILE A 159 9.75 -11.54 10.34
C ILE A 159 8.39 -11.28 9.67
N ILE A 160 8.36 -10.68 8.49
CA ILE A 160 7.11 -10.40 7.78
C ILE A 160 6.42 -11.68 7.38
N PHE A 161 7.11 -12.61 6.71
CA PHE A 161 6.50 -13.83 6.17
C PHE A 161 6.16 -14.85 7.25
N ASN A 162 7.03 -15.08 8.22
CA ASN A 162 6.81 -16.13 9.21
C ASN A 162 5.91 -15.72 10.37
N LYS A 163 5.78 -14.40 10.64
CA LYS A 163 5.00 -13.92 11.78
C LYS A 163 3.84 -13.02 11.35
N LEU A 164 4.11 -11.90 10.68
CA LEU A 164 3.09 -10.88 10.43
C LEU A 164 2.02 -11.31 9.44
N ILE A 165 2.39 -11.98 8.33
CA ILE A 165 1.42 -12.44 7.32
C ILE A 165 0.55 -13.58 7.86
N ASN A 166 1.07 -14.37 8.78
CA ASN A 166 0.35 -15.49 9.40
C ASN A 166 -0.48 -15.09 10.63
N GLY A 167 -0.53 -13.78 10.97
CA GLY A 167 -1.32 -13.28 12.09
C GLY A 167 -0.81 -13.75 13.45
N GLN A 168 0.46 -14.13 13.55
CA GLN A 168 1.07 -14.51 14.83
C GLN A 168 1.27 -13.28 15.70
N ASP A 169 1.26 -13.49 17.00
CA ASP A 169 1.55 -12.45 17.98
C ASP A 169 2.97 -11.93 17.81
N ILE A 170 3.12 -10.63 18.00
CA ILE A 170 4.40 -9.95 17.91
C ILE A 170 5.20 -10.27 19.17
N ASP A 171 6.33 -10.96 18.98
CA ASP A 171 7.27 -11.15 20.07
C ASP A 171 8.23 -9.96 20.24
N SER A 172 8.78 -9.82 21.44
CA SER A 172 9.72 -8.76 21.79
C SER A 172 11.00 -8.80 20.95
N ASP A 173 11.42 -9.99 20.52
CA ASP A 173 12.66 -10.19 19.78
C ASP A 173 12.54 -9.66 18.35
N SER A 174 11.42 -9.94 17.68
CA SER A 174 11.14 -9.39 16.35
C SER A 174 11.11 -7.86 16.37
N LYS A 175 10.46 -7.27 17.36
CA LYS A 175 10.44 -5.81 17.56
C LYS A 175 11.84 -5.27 17.77
N SER A 176 12.63 -5.91 18.65
CA SER A 176 14.00 -5.50 18.94
C SER A 176 14.89 -5.56 17.70
N HIS A 177 14.76 -6.60 16.87
CA HIS A 177 15.49 -6.71 15.61
C HIS A 177 15.14 -5.58 14.64
N ILE A 178 13.86 -5.29 14.43
CA ILE A 178 13.44 -4.18 13.55
C ILE A 178 13.98 -2.84 14.05
N LEU A 179 13.88 -2.54 15.36
CA LEU A 179 14.40 -1.29 15.93
C LEU A 179 15.91 -1.20 15.83
N LYS A 180 16.63 -2.31 16.03
CA LYS A 180 18.08 -2.37 15.87
C LYS A 180 18.49 -2.09 14.42
N ILE A 181 17.81 -2.71 13.44
CA ILE A 181 18.07 -2.45 12.03
C ILE A 181 17.88 -0.95 11.73
N ILE A 182 16.76 -0.37 12.17
CA ILE A 182 16.50 1.06 11.97
C ILE A 182 17.64 1.91 12.55
N SER A 183 18.11 1.59 13.75
CA SER A 183 19.16 2.37 14.44
C SER A 183 20.52 2.33 13.74
N ASN A 184 20.76 1.39 12.81
CA ASN A 184 21.99 1.32 12.04
C ASN A 184 22.06 2.36 10.91
N TYR A 185 20.95 3.06 10.63
CA TYR A 185 20.84 4.00 9.51
C TYR A 185 20.53 5.41 10.01
N SER A 186 21.31 6.38 9.54
CA SER A 186 21.07 7.81 9.81
C SER A 186 20.19 8.35 8.69
N VAL A 187 18.88 8.42 8.93
CA VAL A 187 17.86 8.84 7.96
C VAL A 187 16.86 9.80 8.59
N ASP A 188 16.13 10.53 7.73
CA ASP A 188 15.14 11.53 8.18
C ASP A 188 13.78 10.89 8.48
N GLY A 189 13.53 9.69 7.97
CA GLY A 189 12.27 8.98 8.18
C GLY A 189 12.30 7.54 7.69
N ILE A 190 11.30 6.77 8.13
CA ILE A 190 11.19 5.35 7.84
C ILE A 190 9.91 5.09 7.04
N ILE A 191 10.05 4.56 5.84
CA ILE A 191 8.91 4.18 4.99
C ILE A 191 8.58 2.71 5.24
N LEU A 192 7.38 2.47 5.77
CA LEU A 192 6.90 1.12 6.06
C LEU A 192 6.26 0.52 4.80
N GLY A 193 7.10 0.00 3.90
CA GLY A 193 6.72 -0.63 2.63
C GLY A 193 6.06 -2.02 2.77
N CYS A 194 5.76 -2.45 3.98
CA CYS A 194 4.85 -3.56 4.26
C CYS A 194 3.74 -3.07 5.19
N MET A 195 2.50 -3.27 4.77
CA MET A 195 1.32 -2.77 5.47
C MET A 195 1.07 -3.41 6.84
N ARG A 196 1.85 -4.43 7.21
CA ARG A 196 1.79 -5.09 8.52
C ARG A 196 2.87 -4.60 9.50
N LEU A 197 3.91 -3.91 9.04
CA LEU A 197 4.98 -3.40 9.91
C LEU A 197 4.53 -2.39 10.97
N PRO A 198 3.50 -1.54 10.76
CA PRO A 198 3.06 -0.57 11.75
C PRO A 198 2.76 -1.17 13.13
N VAL A 199 2.40 -2.44 13.21
CA VAL A 199 2.06 -3.10 14.47
C VAL A 199 3.23 -3.15 15.48
N PHE A 200 4.49 -3.01 15.03
CA PHE A 200 5.66 -2.95 15.91
C PHE A 200 5.82 -1.61 16.63
N PHE A 201 5.13 -0.56 16.20
CA PHE A 201 5.37 0.79 16.65
C PHE A 201 4.15 1.37 17.37
N ASN A 202 4.38 1.99 18.54
CA ASN A 202 3.37 2.82 19.17
C ASN A 202 3.38 4.24 18.58
N LYS A 203 2.39 5.05 18.94
CA LYS A 203 2.27 6.43 18.42
C LYS A 203 3.50 7.29 18.70
N GLN A 204 4.10 7.15 19.88
CA GLN A 204 5.28 7.93 20.27
C GLN A 204 6.49 7.58 19.41
N THR A 205 6.79 6.30 19.27
CA THR A 205 7.87 5.81 18.39
C THR A 205 7.64 6.21 16.92
N ALA A 206 6.38 6.19 16.47
CA ALA A 206 6.04 6.59 15.11
C ALA A 206 6.39 8.06 14.83
N ILE A 207 6.13 8.94 15.81
CA ILE A 207 6.46 10.37 15.71
C ILE A 207 7.98 10.57 15.75
N GLU A 208 8.67 9.94 16.70
CA GLU A 208 10.11 10.10 16.91
C GLU A 208 10.94 9.64 15.70
N LEU A 209 10.48 8.61 14.99
CA LEU A 209 11.15 8.05 13.82
C LEU A 209 10.62 8.58 12.48
N ASN A 210 9.69 9.54 12.47
CA ASN A 210 8.99 9.97 11.26
C ASN A 210 8.51 8.77 10.43
N LEU A 211 7.73 7.87 11.06
CA LEU A 211 7.24 6.67 10.39
C LEU A 211 6.16 7.03 9.38
N VAL A 212 6.38 6.63 8.13
CA VAL A 212 5.42 6.79 7.04
C VAL A 212 4.69 5.46 6.83
N ASN A 213 3.43 5.41 7.30
CA ASN A 213 2.60 4.21 7.25
C ASN A 213 1.86 4.11 5.92
N THR A 214 2.31 3.24 5.04
CA THR A 214 1.75 3.07 3.70
C THR A 214 0.26 2.72 3.72
N LEU A 215 -0.19 1.88 4.65
CA LEU A 215 -1.59 1.45 4.72
C LEU A 215 -2.52 2.62 5.00
N ASP A 216 -2.26 3.38 6.07
CA ASP A 216 -3.12 4.48 6.48
C ASP A 216 -3.19 5.56 5.40
N LEU A 217 -2.05 5.94 4.83
CA LEU A 217 -1.97 6.94 3.76
C LEU A 217 -2.67 6.51 2.48
N HIS A 218 -2.56 5.24 2.12
CA HIS A 218 -3.25 4.72 0.94
C HIS A 218 -4.76 4.67 1.16
N VAL A 219 -5.22 4.25 2.34
CA VAL A 219 -6.64 4.28 2.72
C VAL A 219 -7.21 5.69 2.69
N GLU A 220 -6.49 6.68 3.20
CA GLU A 220 -6.86 8.10 3.13
C GLU A 220 -7.00 8.56 1.66
N ALA A 221 -6.02 8.26 0.83
CA ALA A 221 -6.04 8.62 -0.58
C ALA A 221 -7.18 7.94 -1.36
N ILE A 222 -7.50 6.68 -1.06
CA ILE A 222 -8.64 5.97 -1.65
C ILE A 222 -9.94 6.65 -1.28
N LEU A 223 -10.14 7.01 -0.03
CA LEU A 223 -11.34 7.69 0.43
C LEU A 223 -11.46 9.09 -0.17
N GLU A 224 -10.37 9.83 -0.30
CA GLU A 224 -10.33 11.13 -0.97
C GLU A 224 -10.70 11.00 -2.45
N GLU A 225 -10.14 10.04 -3.16
CA GLU A 225 -10.48 9.83 -4.58
C GLU A 225 -11.94 9.41 -4.75
N ALA A 226 -12.46 8.58 -3.85
CA ALA A 226 -13.86 8.17 -3.86
C ALA A 226 -14.84 9.34 -3.64
N LYS A 227 -14.42 10.40 -2.95
CA LYS A 227 -15.22 11.63 -2.73
C LYS A 227 -15.25 12.55 -3.95
N ARG A 228 -14.27 12.48 -4.84
CA ARG A 228 -14.25 13.35 -6.02
C ARG A 228 -15.46 13.09 -6.89
N LYS A 229 -16.28 14.14 -7.12
CA LYS A 229 -17.43 14.05 -8.03
C LYS A 229 -16.92 13.72 -9.44
N ASN A 230 -17.59 12.83 -10.15
CA ASN A 230 -17.32 12.62 -11.57
C ASN A 230 -17.57 13.95 -12.30
N GLN A 231 -16.54 14.54 -12.88
CA GLN A 231 -16.64 15.80 -13.64
C GLN A 231 -17.60 15.71 -14.85
N PHE A 232 -18.00 14.50 -15.23
CA PHE A 232 -18.93 14.26 -16.36
C PHE A 232 -20.40 14.42 -16.03
N GLN A 233 -20.82 14.51 -14.76
CA GLN A 233 -22.26 14.69 -14.41
C GLN A 233 -22.69 16.16 -14.31
N SER A 234 -21.78 17.13 -14.33
CA SER A 234 -22.13 18.54 -14.24
C SER A 234 -22.66 19.17 -15.55
N ASN A 235 -22.53 18.49 -16.68
CA ASN A 235 -22.95 19.01 -17.99
C ASN A 235 -24.35 18.58 -18.45
N ILE A 236 -25.09 17.76 -17.68
CA ILE A 236 -26.42 17.28 -18.05
C ILE A 236 -27.54 17.98 -17.29
N SER A 237 -27.24 18.81 -16.30
CA SER A 237 -28.27 19.46 -15.45
C SER A 237 -28.61 20.88 -15.89
N THR A 238 -28.21 21.30 -17.08
CA THR A 238 -28.60 22.63 -17.63
C THR A 238 -29.05 22.48 -19.10
N GLN A 239 -30.12 21.77 -19.32
CA GLN A 239 -31.00 21.97 -20.49
C GLN A 239 -32.48 21.82 -20.08
#